data_b1c02bf18c62b55a0297f717522a1be9
#
_entry.id   b1c02bf18c62b55a0297f717522a1be9
#
_cell.length_a   1.000
_cell.length_b   1.000
_cell.length_c   1.000
_cell.angle_alpha   90.00
_cell.angle_beta   90.00
_cell.angle_gamma   90.00
#
_symmetry.space_group_name_H-M   'P 1'
#
loop_
_entity.id
_entity.type
_entity.pdbx_description
1 polymer ?
#
loop_
_entity_poly.entity_id
_entity_poly.type
_entity_poly.pdbx_seq_one_letter_code
_entity_poly.pdbx_strand_id
1 'polypeptide(L)'
;MAVLIAGVSILGALAALHASVIANQATTFDQDELQRLAQQQQTKGNDEARIDEDLRLLVPYREHVRSAELLVGDAAMVRASDPALADTFEQQAQAQRALADNLRSYFFAAPPTGPSDQIRYERDFVLRLVLERDRDYQLLRPDATRQQAEAKHGKALHLVTLVTMFALALFFLTLAHVVRRQPHLFANMGATVVVLAIVFWVVIEVLEV
;
A
#
# COMPACT_ATOMS: atom_id res chain seq x y z
N MET A 1 -43.47 32.48 -6.39
CA MET A 1 -43.27 30.99 -6.52
C MET A 1 -42.30 30.63 -7.65
N ALA A 2 -42.54 31.08 -8.90
CA ALA A 2 -41.64 30.68 -10.01
C ALA A 2 -40.17 31.04 -9.76
N VAL A 3 -39.86 32.21 -9.19
CA VAL A 3 -38.48 32.63 -8.86
C VAL A 3 -37.85 31.71 -7.79
N LEU A 4 -38.61 31.28 -6.79
CA LEU A 4 -38.13 30.34 -5.76
C LEU A 4 -37.82 28.97 -6.38
N ILE A 5 -38.70 28.45 -7.23
CA ILE A 5 -38.47 27.15 -7.92
C ILE A 5 -37.21 27.24 -8.79
N ALA A 6 -37.06 28.32 -9.56
CA ALA A 6 -35.87 28.54 -10.38
C ALA A 6 -34.58 28.63 -9.53
N GLY A 7 -34.62 29.38 -8.42
CA GLY A 7 -33.49 29.50 -7.51
C GLY A 7 -33.08 28.16 -6.89
N VAL A 8 -34.03 27.37 -6.40
CA VAL A 8 -33.77 26.03 -5.82
C VAL A 8 -33.26 25.06 -6.89
N SER A 9 -33.77 25.15 -8.14
CA SER A 9 -33.27 24.31 -9.24
C SER A 9 -31.79 24.60 -9.56
N ILE A 10 -31.40 25.89 -9.57
CA ILE A 10 -30.01 26.30 -9.81
C ILE A 10 -29.12 25.81 -8.67
N LEU A 11 -29.53 25.99 -7.41
CA LEU A 11 -28.76 25.51 -6.25
C LEU A 11 -28.62 23.98 -6.25
N GLY A 12 -29.67 23.25 -6.58
CA GLY A 12 -29.65 21.81 -6.72
C GLY A 12 -28.69 21.33 -7.83
N ALA A 13 -28.70 22.04 -8.98
CA ALA A 13 -27.78 21.73 -10.08
C ALA A 13 -26.33 22.04 -9.72
N LEU A 14 -26.04 23.13 -9.01
CA LEU A 14 -24.70 23.45 -8.52
C LEU A 14 -24.21 22.42 -7.50
N ALA A 15 -25.06 22.00 -6.57
CA ALA A 15 -24.74 20.97 -5.61
C ALA A 15 -24.47 19.63 -6.29
N ALA A 16 -25.24 19.24 -7.30
CA ALA A 16 -25.03 18.04 -8.09
C ALA A 16 -23.72 18.07 -8.87
N LEU A 17 -23.39 19.20 -9.49
CA LEU A 17 -22.12 19.38 -10.18
C LEU A 17 -20.94 19.25 -9.20
N HIS A 18 -21.03 19.90 -8.04
CA HIS A 18 -20.00 19.83 -7.01
C HIS A 18 -19.83 18.40 -6.48
N ALA A 19 -20.92 17.69 -6.21
CA ALA A 19 -20.91 16.28 -5.82
C ALA A 19 -20.22 15.40 -6.87
N SER A 20 -20.50 15.63 -8.17
CA SER A 20 -19.86 14.88 -9.25
C SER A 20 -18.36 15.12 -9.33
N VAL A 21 -17.90 16.37 -9.14
CA VAL A 21 -16.46 16.69 -9.13
C VAL A 21 -15.75 15.99 -7.96
N ILE A 22 -16.33 16.05 -6.76
CA ILE A 22 -15.75 15.38 -5.59
C ILE A 22 -15.74 13.85 -5.76
N ALA A 23 -16.80 13.26 -6.29
CA ALA A 23 -16.87 11.83 -6.57
C ALA A 23 -15.80 11.40 -7.59
N ASN A 24 -15.57 12.18 -8.64
CA ASN A 24 -14.51 11.91 -9.62
C ASN A 24 -13.11 11.99 -8.97
N GLN A 25 -12.87 12.97 -8.08
CA GLN A 25 -11.62 13.04 -7.33
C GLN A 25 -11.41 11.81 -6.45
N ALA A 26 -12.45 11.36 -5.74
CA ALA A 26 -12.39 10.14 -4.93
C ALA A 26 -12.00 8.91 -5.78
N THR A 27 -12.63 8.74 -6.94
CA THR A 27 -12.30 7.65 -7.89
C THR A 27 -10.85 7.72 -8.36
N THR A 28 -10.31 8.92 -8.58
CA THR A 28 -8.89 9.08 -8.97
C THR A 28 -7.96 8.62 -7.84
N PHE A 29 -8.26 8.96 -6.59
CA PHE A 29 -7.49 8.48 -5.44
C PHE A 29 -7.58 6.95 -5.26
N ASP A 30 -8.75 6.35 -5.50
CA ASP A 30 -8.91 4.89 -5.48
C ASP A 30 -8.02 4.21 -6.54
N GLN A 31 -7.95 4.78 -7.75
CA GLN A 31 -7.09 4.27 -8.82
C GLN A 31 -5.60 4.40 -8.46
N ASP A 32 -5.20 5.53 -7.89
CA ASP A 32 -3.83 5.75 -7.42
C ASP A 32 -3.45 4.78 -6.28
N GLU A 33 -4.38 4.50 -5.35
CA GLU A 33 -4.20 3.49 -4.30
C GLU A 33 -3.94 2.10 -4.89
N LEU A 34 -4.82 1.67 -5.81
CA LEU A 34 -4.68 0.36 -6.47
C LEU A 34 -3.36 0.25 -7.24
N GLN A 35 -2.95 1.30 -7.92
CA GLN A 35 -1.69 1.32 -8.65
C GLN A 35 -0.49 1.22 -7.69
N ARG A 36 -0.49 1.95 -6.58
CA ARG A 36 0.55 1.88 -5.55
C ARG A 36 0.59 0.50 -4.88
N LEU A 37 -0.56 -0.09 -4.57
CA LEU A 37 -0.64 -1.46 -4.05
C LEU A 37 -0.06 -2.49 -5.02
N ALA A 38 -0.39 -2.38 -6.31
CA ALA A 38 0.16 -3.26 -7.33
C ALA A 38 1.68 -3.13 -7.44
N GLN A 39 2.22 -1.90 -7.44
CA GLN A 39 3.66 -1.63 -7.45
C GLN A 39 4.34 -2.17 -6.18
N GLN A 40 3.73 -1.97 -5.01
CA GLN A 40 4.24 -2.48 -3.75
C GLN A 40 4.32 -4.01 -3.74
N GLN A 41 3.28 -4.69 -4.23
CA GLN A 41 3.26 -6.15 -4.37
C GLN A 41 4.30 -6.64 -5.37
N GLN A 42 4.49 -5.92 -6.47
CA GLN A 42 5.51 -6.27 -7.47
C GLN A 42 6.91 -6.13 -6.89
N THR A 43 7.22 -5.04 -6.19
CA THR A 43 8.52 -4.84 -5.52
C THR A 43 8.77 -5.95 -4.50
N LYS A 44 7.78 -6.22 -3.65
CA LYS A 44 7.87 -7.32 -2.68
C LYS A 44 8.11 -8.68 -3.35
N GLY A 45 7.39 -8.98 -4.43
CA GLY A 45 7.56 -10.22 -5.18
C GLY A 45 8.96 -10.36 -5.80
N ASN A 46 9.52 -9.27 -6.32
CA ASN A 46 10.88 -9.25 -6.84
C ASN A 46 11.92 -9.50 -5.74
N ASP A 47 11.74 -8.89 -4.57
CA ASP A 47 12.63 -9.10 -3.43
C ASP A 47 12.52 -10.51 -2.86
N GLU A 48 11.31 -11.07 -2.79
CA GLU A 48 11.10 -12.47 -2.42
C GLU A 48 11.81 -13.43 -3.39
N ALA A 49 11.66 -13.20 -4.70
CA ALA A 49 12.32 -14.03 -5.73
C ALA A 49 13.85 -13.96 -5.60
N ARG A 50 14.39 -12.78 -5.35
CA ARG A 50 15.83 -12.57 -5.13
C ARG A 50 16.32 -13.29 -3.87
N ILE A 51 15.58 -13.21 -2.78
CA ILE A 51 15.90 -13.91 -1.54
C ILE A 51 15.85 -15.44 -1.74
N ASP A 52 14.87 -15.94 -2.50
CA ASP A 52 14.76 -17.37 -2.81
C ASP A 52 15.91 -17.85 -3.71
N GLU A 53 16.42 -17.02 -4.60
CA GLU A 53 17.63 -17.29 -5.39
C GLU A 53 18.88 -17.37 -4.49
N ASP A 54 19.05 -16.42 -3.58
CA ASP A 54 20.14 -16.43 -2.60
C ASP A 54 20.09 -17.67 -1.69
N LEU A 55 18.88 -18.09 -1.28
CA LEU A 55 18.70 -19.32 -0.50
C LEU A 55 19.15 -20.60 -1.26
N ARG A 56 18.97 -20.63 -2.58
CA ARG A 56 19.46 -21.74 -3.41
C ARG A 56 20.98 -21.82 -3.40
N LEU A 57 21.67 -20.69 -3.30
CA LEU A 57 23.13 -20.65 -3.20
C LEU A 57 23.66 -21.00 -1.81
N LEU A 58 22.84 -20.98 -0.77
CA LEU A 58 23.22 -21.30 0.59
C LEU A 58 23.63 -22.77 0.76
N VAL A 59 22.96 -23.70 0.08
CA VAL A 59 23.24 -25.13 0.17
C VAL A 59 24.66 -25.44 -0.35
N PRO A 60 25.01 -25.12 -1.63
CA PRO A 60 26.34 -25.34 -2.15
C PRO A 60 27.42 -24.57 -1.36
N TYR A 61 27.11 -23.35 -0.88
CA TYR A 61 28.01 -22.61 0.01
C TYR A 61 28.40 -23.43 1.24
N ARG A 62 27.40 -23.98 1.96
CA ARG A 62 27.63 -24.81 3.15
C ARG A 62 28.40 -26.07 2.82
N GLU A 63 28.13 -26.72 1.70
CA GLU A 63 28.84 -27.90 1.25
C GLU A 63 30.32 -27.61 1.01
N HIS A 64 30.65 -26.51 0.35
CA HIS A 64 32.03 -26.09 0.12
C HIS A 64 32.75 -25.73 1.42
N VAL A 65 32.10 -25.00 2.34
CA VAL A 65 32.67 -24.68 3.66
C VAL A 65 32.96 -25.97 4.44
N ARG A 66 31.99 -26.90 4.51
CA ARG A 66 32.15 -28.15 5.22
C ARG A 66 33.25 -29.03 4.60
N SER A 67 33.32 -29.10 3.27
CA SER A 67 34.38 -29.84 2.57
C SER A 67 35.75 -29.26 2.89
N ALA A 68 35.87 -27.91 2.94
CA ALA A 68 37.12 -27.27 3.32
C ALA A 68 37.53 -27.58 4.76
N GLU A 69 36.59 -27.60 5.71
CA GLU A 69 36.84 -27.96 7.11
C GLU A 69 37.31 -29.41 7.26
N LEU A 70 36.67 -30.35 6.55
CA LEU A 70 37.07 -31.78 6.55
C LEU A 70 38.48 -31.95 6.00
N LEU A 71 38.80 -31.30 4.86
CA LEU A 71 40.14 -31.37 4.25
C LEU A 71 41.24 -30.81 5.17
N VAL A 72 40.94 -29.72 5.92
CA VAL A 72 41.89 -29.23 6.94
C VAL A 72 42.06 -30.21 8.08
N GLY A 73 40.99 -30.90 8.51
CA GLY A 73 41.05 -31.96 9.50
C GLY A 73 41.92 -33.14 9.02
N ASP A 74 41.71 -33.58 7.77
CA ASP A 74 42.49 -34.67 7.16
C ASP A 74 43.97 -34.29 7.01
N ALA A 75 44.27 -33.05 6.57
CA ALA A 75 45.61 -32.53 6.51
C ALA A 75 46.34 -32.59 7.88
N ALA A 76 45.64 -32.19 8.94
CA ALA A 76 46.20 -32.26 10.30
C ALA A 76 46.52 -33.71 10.75
N MET A 77 45.66 -34.67 10.39
CA MET A 77 45.85 -36.07 10.77
C MET A 77 47.04 -36.70 10.04
N VAL A 78 47.27 -36.38 8.78
CA VAL A 78 48.33 -36.99 7.98
C VAL A 78 49.67 -36.26 8.03
N ARG A 79 49.70 -35.03 8.54
CA ARG A 79 50.87 -34.16 8.52
C ARG A 79 52.15 -34.77 9.12
N ALA A 80 52.02 -35.59 10.17
CA ALA A 80 53.17 -36.23 10.82
C ALA A 80 53.72 -37.39 10.01
N SER A 81 52.90 -38.09 9.21
CA SER A 81 53.26 -39.25 8.43
C SER A 81 53.60 -38.93 6.96
N ASP A 82 52.89 -38.00 6.36
CA ASP A 82 53.04 -37.58 4.96
C ASP A 82 52.79 -36.07 4.80
N PRO A 83 53.83 -35.25 4.95
CA PRO A 83 53.72 -33.81 4.80
C PRO A 83 53.25 -33.36 3.39
N ALA A 84 53.66 -34.09 2.32
CA ALA A 84 53.29 -33.73 0.95
C ALA A 84 51.80 -33.95 0.69
N LEU A 85 51.23 -35.01 1.25
CA LEU A 85 49.78 -35.25 1.20
C LEU A 85 49.02 -34.20 2.01
N ALA A 86 49.52 -33.83 3.19
CA ALA A 86 48.92 -32.77 3.99
C ALA A 86 48.86 -31.43 3.24
N ASP A 87 49.91 -31.02 2.54
CA ASP A 87 49.95 -29.81 1.72
C ASP A 87 48.96 -29.89 0.56
N THR A 88 48.76 -31.08 -0.02
CA THR A 88 47.74 -31.28 -1.06
C THR A 88 46.32 -31.05 -0.51
N PHE A 89 46.00 -31.56 0.66
CA PHE A 89 44.72 -31.37 1.31
C PHE A 89 44.48 -29.88 1.67
N GLU A 90 45.53 -29.18 2.13
CA GLU A 90 45.42 -27.74 2.39
C GLU A 90 45.13 -26.92 1.14
N GLN A 91 45.79 -27.24 0.01
CA GLN A 91 45.51 -26.59 -1.25
C GLN A 91 44.06 -26.84 -1.71
N GLN A 92 43.58 -28.07 -1.59
CA GLN A 92 42.17 -28.39 -1.89
C GLN A 92 41.19 -27.65 -0.96
N ALA A 93 41.51 -27.55 0.33
CA ALA A 93 40.68 -26.80 1.29
C ALA A 93 40.63 -25.31 0.92
N GLN A 94 41.74 -24.71 0.49
CA GLN A 94 41.75 -23.32 0.00
C GLN A 94 40.90 -23.15 -1.26
N ALA A 95 40.96 -24.09 -2.21
CA ALA A 95 40.13 -24.09 -3.39
C ALA A 95 38.63 -24.15 -3.05
N GLN A 96 38.27 -25.03 -2.09
CA GLN A 96 36.89 -25.14 -1.62
C GLN A 96 36.40 -23.83 -0.94
N ARG A 97 37.25 -23.18 -0.13
CA ARG A 97 36.93 -21.89 0.48
C ARG A 97 36.73 -20.79 -0.58
N ALA A 98 37.61 -20.78 -1.61
CA ALA A 98 37.45 -19.82 -2.71
C ALA A 98 36.13 -20.02 -3.48
N LEU A 99 35.71 -21.27 -3.69
CA LEU A 99 34.40 -21.59 -4.27
C LEU A 99 33.25 -21.13 -3.37
N ALA A 100 33.33 -21.34 -2.07
CA ALA A 100 32.34 -20.84 -1.10
C ALA A 100 32.26 -19.31 -1.14
N ASP A 101 33.41 -18.63 -1.15
CA ASP A 101 33.41 -17.14 -1.20
C ASP A 101 32.80 -16.60 -2.49
N ASN A 102 32.98 -17.29 -3.62
CA ASN A 102 32.34 -16.91 -4.89
C ASN A 102 30.81 -17.10 -4.87
N LEU A 103 30.30 -18.03 -4.08
CA LEU A 103 28.85 -18.25 -3.89
C LEU A 103 28.23 -17.32 -2.85
N ARG A 104 29.07 -16.54 -2.17
CA ARG A 104 28.62 -15.63 -1.13
C ARG A 104 27.77 -14.54 -1.73
N SER A 105 26.51 -14.54 -1.33
CA SER A 105 25.53 -13.55 -1.75
C SER A 105 25.83 -12.18 -1.14
N TYR A 106 25.37 -11.11 -1.80
CA TYR A 106 25.42 -9.74 -1.27
C TYR A 106 24.68 -9.57 0.06
N PHE A 107 23.75 -10.49 0.41
CA PHE A 107 23.06 -10.52 1.70
C PHE A 107 23.95 -10.97 2.87
N PHE A 108 25.01 -11.68 2.59
CA PHE A 108 26.04 -12.02 3.58
C PHE A 108 27.13 -10.94 3.68
N ALA A 109 26.76 -9.67 3.56
CA ALA A 109 27.70 -8.53 3.57
C ALA A 109 28.49 -8.40 4.89
N ALA A 110 28.05 -9.04 5.98
CA ALA A 110 28.84 -9.21 7.19
C ALA A 110 29.29 -10.69 7.31
N PRO A 111 30.56 -10.98 7.64
CA PRO A 111 30.94 -12.35 7.94
C PRO A 111 30.07 -12.84 9.09
N PRO A 112 29.49 -14.07 8.97
CA PRO A 112 28.78 -14.65 10.09
C PRO A 112 29.74 -14.77 11.26
N THR A 113 29.46 -14.07 12.36
CA THR A 113 30.23 -14.16 13.60
C THR A 113 29.76 -15.40 14.34
N GLY A 114 30.29 -16.57 14.00
CA GLY A 114 29.95 -17.84 14.65
C GLY A 114 30.43 -19.04 13.87
N PRO A 115 30.42 -20.23 14.47
CA PRO A 115 30.73 -21.48 13.77
C PRO A 115 29.77 -21.66 12.59
N SER A 116 30.27 -22.19 11.47
CA SER A 116 29.55 -22.40 10.21
C SER A 116 28.19 -23.11 10.31
N ASP A 117 28.02 -23.92 11.35
CA ASP A 117 26.79 -24.68 11.64
C ASP A 117 25.62 -23.83 12.19
N GLN A 118 25.88 -22.59 12.60
CA GLN A 118 24.87 -21.72 13.24
C GLN A 118 24.32 -20.60 12.33
N ILE A 119 24.69 -20.56 11.07
CA ILE A 119 24.09 -19.61 10.13
C ILE A 119 22.64 -19.99 9.89
N ARG A 120 21.74 -19.49 10.74
CA ARG A 120 20.31 -19.53 10.46
C ARG A 120 19.98 -18.38 9.52
N TYR A 121 19.67 -18.73 8.29
CA TYR A 121 19.06 -17.80 7.34
C TYR A 121 17.54 -17.81 7.61
N GLU A 122 17.07 -16.81 8.34
CA GLU A 122 15.64 -16.63 8.53
C GLU A 122 15.09 -15.78 7.38
N ARG A 123 14.45 -16.42 6.40
CA ARG A 123 13.87 -15.80 5.20
C ARG A 123 13.04 -14.56 5.56
N ASP A 124 12.15 -14.68 6.54
CA ASP A 124 11.24 -13.60 6.93
C ASP A 124 11.97 -12.43 7.60
N PHE A 125 13.08 -12.69 8.28
CA PHE A 125 13.92 -11.63 8.85
C PHE A 125 14.64 -10.85 7.75
N VAL A 126 15.23 -11.57 6.79
CA VAL A 126 15.95 -10.95 5.66
C VAL A 126 14.97 -10.17 4.78
N LEU A 127 13.79 -10.71 4.49
CA LEU A 127 12.75 -10.02 3.73
C LEU A 127 12.35 -8.71 4.40
N ARG A 128 12.10 -8.72 5.71
CA ARG A 128 11.79 -7.49 6.46
C ARG A 128 12.91 -6.46 6.34
N LEU A 129 14.14 -6.88 6.51
CA LEU A 129 15.31 -6.00 6.45
C LEU A 129 15.51 -5.38 5.05
N VAL A 130 15.23 -6.15 3.99
CA VAL A 130 15.28 -5.68 2.60
C VAL A 130 14.16 -4.66 2.37
N LEU A 131 12.92 -4.99 2.73
CA LEU A 131 11.77 -4.09 2.57
C LEU A 131 11.91 -2.80 3.41
N GLU A 132 12.52 -2.87 4.60
CA GLU A 132 12.81 -1.69 5.42
C GLU A 132 13.87 -0.78 4.79
N ARG A 133 14.80 -1.34 4.04
CA ARG A 133 15.86 -0.59 3.32
C ARG A 133 15.42 -0.10 1.96
N ASP A 134 14.44 -0.74 1.35
CA ASP A 134 13.93 -0.34 0.04
C ASP A 134 13.13 0.97 0.18
N ARG A 135 13.76 2.04 -0.31
CA ARG A 135 13.20 3.39 -0.26
C ARG A 135 11.95 3.51 -1.11
N ASP A 136 11.90 2.79 -2.23
CA ASP A 136 10.76 2.82 -3.14
C ASP A 136 9.56 2.14 -2.50
N TYR A 137 9.76 1.00 -1.82
CA TYR A 137 8.73 0.32 -1.04
C TYR A 137 8.16 1.22 0.07
N GLN A 138 9.03 1.98 0.76
CA GLN A 138 8.61 2.89 1.84
C GLN A 138 7.85 4.12 1.33
N LEU A 139 8.14 4.58 0.12
CA LEU A 139 7.45 5.70 -0.51
C LEU A 139 6.07 5.32 -1.06
N LEU A 140 5.84 4.04 -1.36
CA LEU A 140 4.57 3.49 -1.84
C LEU A 140 3.57 3.27 -0.70
N ARG A 141 3.32 4.30 0.14
CA ARG A 141 2.36 4.19 1.25
C ARG A 141 0.92 4.28 0.73
N PRO A 142 0.20 3.16 0.57
CA PRO A 142 -1.19 3.18 0.11
C PRO A 142 -2.13 3.81 1.15
N ASP A 143 -1.79 3.70 2.45
CA ASP A 143 -2.66 4.16 3.54
C ASP A 143 -3.00 5.65 3.48
N ALA A 144 -2.03 6.50 3.08
CA ALA A 144 -2.27 7.95 2.97
C ALA A 144 -3.25 8.28 1.83
N THR A 145 -3.14 7.56 0.70
CA THR A 145 -4.03 7.74 -0.45
C THR A 145 -5.43 7.22 -0.15
N ARG A 146 -5.52 6.10 0.56
CA ARG A 146 -6.78 5.52 1.03
C ARG A 146 -7.54 6.47 1.95
N GLN A 147 -6.88 7.06 2.95
CA GLN A 147 -7.51 8.04 3.84
C GLN A 147 -8.07 9.24 3.07
N GLN A 148 -7.33 9.73 2.05
CA GLN A 148 -7.80 10.81 1.18
C GLN A 148 -9.03 10.38 0.34
N ALA A 149 -9.03 9.17 -0.20
CA ALA A 149 -10.17 8.61 -0.93
C ALA A 149 -11.41 8.51 -0.03
N GLU A 150 -11.27 7.93 1.17
CA GLU A 150 -12.36 7.77 2.14
C GLU A 150 -12.95 9.13 2.56
N ALA A 151 -12.12 10.14 2.80
CA ALA A 151 -12.58 11.50 3.12
C ALA A 151 -13.36 12.11 1.96
N LYS A 152 -12.90 11.95 0.70
CA LYS A 152 -13.60 12.45 -0.48
C LYS A 152 -14.91 11.71 -0.75
N HIS A 153 -14.95 10.39 -0.55
CA HIS A 153 -16.17 9.61 -0.64
C HIS A 153 -17.20 10.07 0.40
N GLY A 154 -16.79 10.30 1.64
CA GLY A 154 -17.66 10.86 2.69
C GLY A 154 -18.25 12.20 2.27
N LYS A 155 -17.42 13.13 1.81
CA LYS A 155 -17.88 14.44 1.34
C LYS A 155 -18.83 14.33 0.14
N ALA A 156 -18.54 13.45 -0.83
CA ALA A 156 -19.42 13.20 -1.97
C ALA A 156 -20.80 12.68 -1.53
N LEU A 157 -20.85 11.77 -0.56
CA LEU A 157 -22.10 11.22 -0.03
C LEU A 157 -22.96 12.31 0.64
N HIS A 158 -22.35 13.19 1.43
CA HIS A 158 -23.04 14.33 2.03
C HIS A 158 -23.61 15.28 0.99
N LEU A 159 -22.88 15.55 -0.09
CA LEU A 159 -23.36 16.37 -1.20
C LEU A 159 -24.50 15.71 -1.97
N VAL A 160 -24.49 14.40 -2.17
CA VAL A 160 -25.63 13.67 -2.76
C VAL A 160 -26.87 13.77 -1.88
N THR A 161 -26.71 13.69 -0.56
CA THR A 161 -27.81 13.90 0.39
C THR A 161 -28.38 15.31 0.26
N LEU A 162 -27.51 16.32 0.11
CA LEU A 162 -27.92 17.71 -0.13
C LEU A 162 -28.73 17.87 -1.43
N VAL A 163 -28.30 17.23 -2.52
CA VAL A 163 -29.04 17.22 -3.79
C VAL A 163 -30.42 16.62 -3.62
N THR A 164 -30.54 15.53 -2.85
CA THR A 164 -31.81 14.88 -2.53
C THR A 164 -32.72 15.81 -1.75
N MET A 165 -32.18 16.59 -0.80
CA MET A 165 -32.98 17.61 -0.06
C MET A 165 -33.50 18.71 -0.99
N PHE A 166 -32.68 19.19 -1.92
CA PHE A 166 -33.16 20.19 -2.92
C PHE A 166 -34.23 19.60 -3.84
N ALA A 167 -34.10 18.36 -4.27
CA ALA A 167 -35.13 17.69 -5.07
C ALA A 167 -36.44 17.53 -4.29
N LEU A 168 -36.39 17.20 -3.01
CA LEU A 168 -37.58 17.15 -2.13
C LEU A 168 -38.21 18.53 -1.95
N ALA A 169 -37.40 19.55 -1.76
CA ALA A 169 -37.89 20.93 -1.67
C ALA A 169 -38.61 21.36 -2.96
N LEU A 170 -38.05 21.07 -4.15
CA LEU A 170 -38.67 21.31 -5.43
C LEU A 170 -40.01 20.57 -5.57
N PHE A 171 -40.08 19.33 -5.14
CA PHE A 171 -41.31 18.55 -5.14
C PHE A 171 -42.41 19.26 -4.32
N PHE A 172 -42.14 19.71 -3.10
CA PHE A 172 -43.12 20.41 -2.28
C PHE A 172 -43.51 21.78 -2.87
N LEU A 173 -42.55 22.54 -3.44
CA LEU A 173 -42.83 23.82 -4.08
C LEU A 173 -43.68 23.67 -5.34
N THR A 174 -43.43 22.63 -6.14
CA THR A 174 -44.27 22.34 -7.33
C THR A 174 -45.65 21.86 -6.93
N LEU A 175 -45.75 21.04 -5.86
CA LEU A 175 -47.04 20.61 -5.31
C LEU A 175 -47.86 21.80 -4.79
N ALA A 176 -47.22 22.78 -4.15
CA ALA A 176 -47.85 24.02 -3.70
C ALA A 176 -48.41 24.82 -4.87
N HIS A 177 -47.81 24.74 -6.08
CA HIS A 177 -48.29 25.40 -7.26
C HIS A 177 -49.51 24.71 -7.88
N VAL A 178 -49.58 23.39 -7.80
CA VAL A 178 -50.62 22.57 -8.43
C VAL A 178 -51.85 22.42 -7.52
N VAL A 179 -51.65 22.25 -6.20
CA VAL A 179 -52.72 21.99 -5.23
C VAL A 179 -53.35 23.27 -4.76
N ARG A 180 -54.54 23.58 -5.29
CA ARG A 180 -55.30 24.82 -4.95
C ARG A 180 -55.90 24.84 -3.54
N ARG A 181 -56.03 23.67 -2.89
CA ARG A 181 -56.80 23.55 -1.61
C ARG A 181 -55.98 24.00 -0.39
N GLN A 182 -54.67 23.79 -0.36
CA GLN A 182 -53.77 24.14 0.77
C GLN A 182 -52.36 24.56 0.25
N PRO A 183 -52.23 25.60 -0.58
CA PRO A 183 -50.98 25.99 -1.18
C PRO A 183 -49.93 26.44 -0.15
N HIS A 184 -50.36 27.08 0.94
CA HIS A 184 -49.45 27.59 1.98
C HIS A 184 -48.78 26.52 2.78
N LEU A 185 -49.40 25.35 3.00
CA LEU A 185 -48.83 24.26 3.75
C LEU A 185 -47.63 23.67 2.96
N PHE A 186 -47.82 23.34 1.70
CA PHE A 186 -46.75 22.78 0.86
C PHE A 186 -45.66 23.81 0.57
N ALA A 187 -45.98 25.09 0.42
CA ALA A 187 -45.01 26.15 0.28
C ALA A 187 -44.12 26.30 1.52
N ASN A 188 -44.71 26.27 2.70
CA ASN A 188 -43.96 26.33 3.95
C ASN A 188 -43.07 25.08 4.14
N MET A 189 -43.56 23.87 3.84
CA MET A 189 -42.73 22.64 3.87
C MET A 189 -41.54 22.74 2.91
N GLY A 190 -41.76 23.16 1.67
CA GLY A 190 -40.72 23.37 0.70
C GLY A 190 -39.68 24.40 1.14
N ALA A 191 -40.15 25.56 1.67
CA ALA A 191 -39.26 26.60 2.19
C ALA A 191 -38.41 26.09 3.39
N THR A 192 -39.01 25.36 4.32
CA THR A 192 -38.30 24.76 5.47
C THR A 192 -37.21 23.81 5.00
N VAL A 193 -37.49 22.94 4.04
CA VAL A 193 -36.50 22.02 3.49
C VAL A 193 -35.35 22.76 2.79
N VAL A 194 -35.65 23.87 2.07
CA VAL A 194 -34.61 24.71 1.46
C VAL A 194 -33.68 25.29 2.53
N VAL A 195 -34.25 25.85 3.61
CA VAL A 195 -33.44 26.43 4.70
C VAL A 195 -32.54 25.36 5.33
N LEU A 196 -33.11 24.18 5.62
CA LEU A 196 -32.33 23.08 6.15
C LEU A 196 -31.22 22.60 5.22
N ALA A 197 -31.49 22.55 3.91
CA ALA A 197 -30.49 22.18 2.92
C ALA A 197 -29.36 23.22 2.84
N ILE A 198 -29.65 24.51 2.91
CA ILE A 198 -28.63 25.57 2.92
C ILE A 198 -27.80 25.51 4.19
N VAL A 199 -28.42 25.33 5.36
CA VAL A 199 -27.68 25.13 6.64
C VAL A 199 -26.77 23.92 6.56
N PHE A 200 -27.27 22.80 6.05
CA PHE A 200 -26.50 21.59 5.88
C PHE A 200 -25.33 21.77 4.93
N TRP A 201 -25.53 22.51 3.83
CA TRP A 201 -24.44 22.85 2.90
C TRP A 201 -23.33 23.66 3.59
N VAL A 202 -23.70 24.69 4.32
CA VAL A 202 -22.73 25.50 5.08
C VAL A 202 -21.96 24.66 6.09
N VAL A 203 -22.64 23.74 6.77
CA VAL A 203 -21.99 22.83 7.73
C VAL A 203 -20.96 21.93 7.05
N ILE A 204 -21.29 21.33 5.89
CA ILE A 204 -20.36 20.50 5.10
C ILE A 204 -19.12 21.31 4.68
N GLU A 205 -19.33 22.57 4.25
CA GLU A 205 -18.24 23.39 3.71
C GLU A 205 -17.34 23.97 4.82
N VAL A 206 -17.92 24.32 5.99
CA VAL A 206 -17.18 24.91 7.11
C VAL A 206 -16.45 23.86 7.96
N LEU A 207 -17.04 22.67 8.15
CA LEU A 207 -16.45 21.60 8.95
C LEU A 207 -15.49 20.72 8.15
N GLU A 208 -15.31 20.97 6.85
CA GLU A 208 -14.50 20.12 5.93
C GLU A 208 -14.84 18.60 6.04
N VAL A 209 -16.09 18.31 6.34
CA VAL A 209 -16.59 16.93 6.49
C VAL A 209 -16.83 16.30 5.12
#